data_d2870011b21851aabbf9c6f56e60ffdb
#
_entry.id   d2870011b21851aabbf9c6f56e60ffdb
#
_cell.length_a   1.000
_cell.length_b   1.000
_cell.length_c   1.000
_cell.angle_alpha   90.00
_cell.angle_beta   90.00
_cell.angle_gamma   90.00
#
_symmetry.space_group_name_H-M   'P 1'
#
loop_
_entity.id
_entity.type
_entity.pdbx_description
1 polymer ?
#
loop_
_entity_poly.entity_id
_entity_poly.type
_entity_poly.pdbx_seq_one_letter_code
_entity_poly.pdbx_strand_id
1 'polypeptide(L)'
;MRFVILHESSSRIRVRVPKYNMTMEQADILEYYLRNKPFVIQATVHDRTSDASIRYRGGAEGRKALLEALRVFSFSDEKAIALVPEQTSRALDHKYQEKMVSM
;
A
#
# COMPACT_ATOMS: atom_id res chain seq x y z
N MET A 1 -2.81 -8.49 -8.59
CA MET A 1 -1.37 -8.24 -8.27
C MET A 1 -0.76 -9.50 -7.67
N ARG A 2 0.43 -9.86 -8.09
CA ARG A 2 1.18 -10.95 -7.44
C ARG A 2 1.85 -10.44 -6.18
N PHE A 3 1.84 -11.23 -5.12
CA PHE A 3 2.49 -10.88 -3.86
C PHE A 3 2.87 -12.14 -3.10
N VAL A 4 3.82 -12.01 -2.18
CA VAL A 4 4.18 -13.07 -1.24
C VAL A 4 3.98 -12.56 0.17
N ILE A 5 3.56 -13.46 1.08
CA ILE A 5 3.40 -13.13 2.49
C ILE A 5 4.75 -13.29 3.17
N LEU A 6 5.26 -12.20 3.77
CA LEU A 6 6.53 -12.21 4.47
C LEU A 6 6.37 -12.58 5.94
N HIS A 7 5.30 -12.09 6.55
CA HIS A 7 5.05 -12.27 7.97
C HIS A 7 3.56 -12.14 8.23
N GLU A 8 3.06 -12.85 9.24
CA GLU A 8 1.65 -12.84 9.57
C GLU A 8 1.46 -13.07 11.06
N SER A 9 0.56 -12.30 11.66
CA SER A 9 0.09 -12.49 13.03
C SER A 9 -1.44 -12.38 13.04
N SER A 10 -2.09 -12.41 14.21
CA SER A 10 -3.53 -12.57 14.31
C SER A 10 -4.36 -11.50 13.58
N SER A 11 -3.85 -10.27 13.44
CA SER A 11 -4.59 -9.18 12.79
C SER A 11 -3.69 -8.31 11.92
N ARG A 12 -2.49 -8.80 11.62
CA ARG A 12 -1.49 -8.04 10.86
C ARG A 12 -0.83 -8.96 9.85
N ILE A 13 -0.62 -8.44 8.65
CA ILE A 13 0.03 -9.18 7.58
C ILE A 13 1.02 -8.25 6.88
N ARG A 14 2.17 -8.79 6.51
CA ARG A 14 3.15 -8.08 5.70
C ARG A 14 3.35 -8.85 4.41
N VAL A 15 3.19 -8.15 3.29
CA VAL A 15 3.32 -8.75 1.96
C VAL A 15 4.36 -7.99 1.15
N ARG A 16 4.94 -8.64 0.16
CA ARG A 16 5.89 -8.04 -0.78
C ARG A 16 5.48 -8.36 -2.20
N VAL A 17 5.65 -7.39 -3.09
CA VAL A 17 5.49 -7.58 -4.53
C VAL A 17 6.85 -8.00 -5.09
N PRO A 18 7.04 -9.30 -5.45
CA PRO A 18 8.36 -9.79 -5.87
C PRO A 18 8.77 -9.22 -7.22
N LYS A 19 10.07 -9.02 -7.39
CA LYS A 19 10.69 -8.56 -8.64
C LYS A 19 10.10 -7.24 -9.16
N TYR A 20 9.64 -6.40 -8.26
CA TYR A 20 8.99 -5.15 -8.64
C TYR A 20 9.50 -4.01 -7.76
N ASN A 21 10.05 -3.00 -8.39
CA ASN A 21 10.46 -1.79 -7.70
C ASN A 21 9.35 -0.77 -7.82
N MET A 22 8.64 -0.53 -6.71
CA MET A 22 7.55 0.44 -6.70
C MET A 22 8.09 1.86 -6.82
N THR A 23 7.45 2.65 -7.67
CA THR A 23 7.63 4.10 -7.62
C THR A 23 6.86 4.64 -6.41
N MET A 24 7.15 5.88 -6.01
CA MET A 24 6.38 6.54 -4.95
C MET A 24 4.90 6.64 -5.31
N GLU A 25 4.60 6.92 -6.58
CA GLU A 25 3.23 6.99 -7.07
C GLU A 25 2.50 5.66 -6.94
N GLN A 26 3.16 4.57 -7.32
CA GLN A 26 2.59 3.23 -7.21
C GLN A 26 2.35 2.85 -5.75
N ALA A 27 3.28 3.20 -4.86
CA ALA A 27 3.11 2.95 -3.43
C ALA A 27 1.90 3.71 -2.88
N ASP A 28 1.69 4.95 -3.32
CA ASP A 28 0.53 5.72 -2.94
C ASP A 28 -0.77 5.07 -3.43
N ILE A 29 -0.79 4.62 -4.68
CA ILE A 29 -1.99 3.97 -5.25
C ILE A 29 -2.38 2.75 -4.42
N LEU A 30 -1.42 1.88 -4.11
CA LEU A 30 -1.68 0.69 -3.32
C LEU A 30 -2.12 1.05 -1.89
N GLU A 31 -1.42 2.00 -1.26
CA GLU A 31 -1.71 2.39 0.13
C GLU A 31 -3.11 2.97 0.29
N TYR A 32 -3.51 3.90 -0.57
CA TYR A 32 -4.84 4.50 -0.51
C TYR A 32 -5.93 3.54 -0.93
N TYR A 33 -5.64 2.64 -1.87
CA TYR A 33 -6.55 1.56 -2.21
C TYR A 33 -6.87 0.70 -0.98
N LEU A 34 -5.84 0.29 -0.25
CA LEU A 34 -6.01 -0.53 0.95
C LEU A 34 -6.74 0.24 2.05
N ARG A 35 -6.36 1.49 2.28
CA ARG A 35 -6.99 2.33 3.31
C ARG A 35 -8.47 2.56 3.09
N ASN A 36 -8.94 2.44 1.85
CA ASN A 36 -10.36 2.59 1.53
C ASN A 36 -11.19 1.33 1.77
N LYS A 37 -10.56 0.21 2.12
CA LYS A 37 -11.30 -1.02 2.42
C LYS A 37 -11.81 -0.99 3.86
N PRO A 38 -13.10 -1.32 4.10
CA PRO A 38 -13.67 -1.22 5.45
C PRO A 38 -13.04 -2.17 6.46
N PHE A 39 -12.44 -3.26 6.00
CA PHE A 39 -11.77 -4.22 6.86
C PHE A 39 -10.31 -3.86 7.15
N VAL A 40 -9.77 -2.79 6.56
CA VAL A 40 -8.40 -2.35 6.80
C VAL A 40 -8.40 -1.27 7.88
N ILE A 41 -7.65 -1.51 8.94
CA ILE A 41 -7.48 -0.55 10.05
C ILE A 41 -6.33 0.40 9.72
N GLN A 42 -5.24 -0.15 9.18
CA GLN A 42 -4.04 0.62 8.87
C GLN A 42 -3.28 -0.06 7.74
N ALA A 43 -2.72 0.71 6.83
CA ALA A 43 -1.88 0.20 5.77
C ALA A 43 -0.73 1.16 5.52
N THR A 44 0.49 0.62 5.47
CA THR A 44 1.70 1.37 5.18
C THR A 44 2.46 0.63 4.09
N VAL A 45 2.69 1.31 2.97
CA VAL A 45 3.42 0.74 1.83
C VAL A 45 4.80 1.36 1.78
N HIS A 46 5.82 0.52 1.68
CA HIS A 46 7.22 0.92 1.59
C HIS A 46 7.68 0.77 0.14
N ASP A 47 7.83 1.89 -0.55
CA ASP A 47 8.18 1.88 -1.98
C ASP A 47 9.57 1.28 -2.23
N ARG A 48 10.54 1.55 -1.37
CA ARG A 48 11.92 1.07 -1.56
C ARG A 48 12.04 -0.45 -1.54
N THR A 49 11.27 -1.10 -0.66
CA THR A 49 11.32 -2.56 -0.50
C THR A 49 10.13 -3.26 -1.15
N SER A 50 9.20 -2.50 -1.73
CA SER A 50 8.00 -3.01 -2.39
C SER A 50 7.14 -3.88 -1.48
N ASP A 51 7.09 -3.54 -0.17
CA ASP A 51 6.28 -4.30 0.77
C ASP A 51 5.21 -3.41 1.42
N ALA A 52 4.19 -4.07 1.97
CA ALA A 52 3.08 -3.42 2.65
C ALA A 52 2.82 -4.10 3.98
N SER A 53 2.69 -3.30 5.03
CA SER A 53 2.30 -3.75 6.36
C SER A 53 0.84 -3.34 6.56
N ILE A 54 -0.02 -4.31 6.84
CA ILE A 54 -1.47 -4.09 6.87
C ILE A 54 -2.04 -4.66 8.16
N ARG A 55 -2.80 -3.81 8.87
CA ARG A 55 -3.62 -4.26 10.00
C ARG A 55 -5.06 -4.32 9.54
N TYR A 56 -5.75 -5.40 9.88
CA TYR A 56 -7.12 -5.62 9.42
C TYR A 56 -7.99 -6.13 10.57
N ARG A 57 -9.30 -6.06 10.35
CA ARG A 57 -10.31 -6.53 11.30
C ARG A 57 -11.12 -7.65 10.65
N GLY A 58 -11.88 -8.38 11.45
CA GLY A 58 -12.76 -9.40 10.95
C GLY A 58 -12.19 -10.81 10.98
N GLY A 59 -11.06 -11.02 11.64
CA GLY A 59 -10.46 -12.35 11.81
C GLY A 59 -10.21 -13.05 10.49
N ALA A 60 -10.59 -14.32 10.39
CA ALA A 60 -10.40 -15.13 9.18
C ALA A 60 -11.12 -14.56 7.97
N GLU A 61 -12.31 -14.01 8.15
CA GLU A 61 -13.07 -13.39 7.07
C GLU A 61 -12.39 -12.11 6.57
N GLY A 62 -11.89 -11.29 7.49
CA GLY A 62 -11.14 -10.10 7.15
C GLY A 62 -9.85 -10.43 6.40
N ARG A 63 -9.16 -11.47 6.84
CA ARG A 63 -7.96 -11.95 6.15
C ARG A 63 -8.25 -12.37 4.72
N LYS A 64 -9.32 -13.15 4.53
CA LYS A 64 -9.75 -13.61 3.21
C LYS A 64 -10.09 -12.44 2.29
N ALA A 65 -10.84 -11.47 2.82
CA ALA A 65 -11.20 -10.27 2.06
C ALA A 65 -9.97 -9.45 1.67
N LEU A 66 -9.01 -9.33 2.58
CA LEU A 66 -7.77 -8.60 2.32
C LEU A 66 -6.94 -9.26 1.23
N LEU A 67 -6.75 -10.58 1.31
CA LEU A 67 -5.97 -11.31 0.30
C LEU A 67 -6.64 -11.23 -1.07
N GLU A 68 -7.97 -11.29 -1.12
CA GLU A 68 -8.70 -11.14 -2.38
C GLU A 68 -8.56 -9.72 -2.93
N ALA A 69 -8.64 -8.70 -2.07
CA ALA A 69 -8.45 -7.31 -2.49
C ALA A 69 -7.06 -7.10 -3.09
N LEU A 70 -6.03 -7.69 -2.49
CA LEU A 70 -4.67 -7.62 -3.03
C LEU A 70 -4.54 -8.34 -4.36
N ARG A 71 -5.20 -9.50 -4.49
CA ARG A 71 -5.13 -10.31 -5.71
C ARG A 71 -5.71 -9.58 -6.91
N VAL A 72 -6.85 -8.92 -6.74
CA VAL A 72 -7.53 -8.23 -7.84
C VAL A 72 -7.03 -6.83 -8.11
N PHE A 73 -6.14 -6.32 -7.26
CA PHE A 73 -5.60 -4.96 -7.39
C PHE A 73 -4.72 -4.82 -8.64
N SER A 74 -4.81 -3.65 -9.29
CA SER A 74 -3.93 -3.27 -10.39
C SER A 74 -3.50 -1.82 -10.21
N PHE A 75 -2.21 -1.54 -10.44
CA PHE A 75 -1.68 -0.17 -10.39
C PHE A 75 -2.23 0.72 -11.50
N SER A 76 -2.80 0.13 -12.55
CA SER A 76 -3.41 0.87 -13.66
C SER A 76 -4.92 1.06 -13.50
N ASP A 77 -5.52 0.59 -12.42
CA ASP A 77 -6.94 0.74 -12.15
C ASP A 77 -7.25 2.22 -11.88
N GLU A 78 -8.04 2.82 -12.75
CA GLU A 78 -8.43 4.23 -12.65
C GLU A 78 -9.15 4.55 -11.34
N LYS A 79 -9.95 3.61 -10.84
CA LYS A 79 -10.66 3.80 -9.57
C LYS A 79 -9.68 3.85 -8.39
N ALA A 80 -8.66 3.02 -8.41
CA ALA A 80 -7.63 3.03 -7.38
C ALA A 80 -6.79 4.31 -7.45
N ILE A 81 -6.42 4.73 -8.65
CA ILE A 81 -5.67 5.96 -8.87
C ILE A 81 -6.45 7.17 -8.37
N ALA A 82 -7.76 7.20 -8.59
CA ALA A 82 -8.63 8.31 -8.17
C ALA A 82 -8.73 8.45 -6.64
N LEU A 83 -8.38 7.42 -5.88
CA LEU A 83 -8.40 7.47 -4.40
C LEU A 83 -7.21 8.24 -3.82
N VAL A 84 -6.17 8.46 -4.60
CA VAL A 84 -4.96 9.14 -4.12
C VAL A 84 -5.21 10.64 -4.09
N PRO A 85 -5.00 11.31 -2.92
CA PRO A 85 -5.17 12.76 -2.84
C PRO A 85 -4.07 13.49 -3.62
N GLU A 86 -4.29 14.77 -3.95
CA GLU A 86 -3.32 15.58 -4.69
C GLU A 86 -1.97 15.66 -3.96
N GLN A 87 -2.00 15.71 -2.63
CA GLN A 87 -0.79 15.73 -1.83
C GLN A 87 -0.82 14.59 -0.84
N THR A 88 0.23 13.76 -0.87
CA THR A 88 0.43 12.67 0.06
C THR A 88 1.62 12.99 0.96
N SER A 89 1.69 12.35 2.13
CA SER A 89 2.83 12.52 3.03
C SER A 89 4.14 12.17 2.32
N ARG A 90 4.13 11.14 1.50
CA ARG A 90 5.29 10.69 0.74
C ARG A 90 5.78 11.76 -0.24
N ALA A 91 4.85 12.38 -0.98
CA ALA A 91 5.17 13.44 -1.94
C ALA A 91 5.67 14.69 -1.25
N LEU A 92 5.07 15.07 -0.12
CA LEU A 92 5.50 16.23 0.65
C LEU A 92 6.91 16.03 1.21
N ASP A 93 7.21 14.88 1.76
CA ASP A 93 8.53 14.56 2.28
C ASP A 93 9.58 14.63 1.18
N HIS A 94 9.28 14.11 0.00
CA HIS A 94 10.18 14.16 -1.14
C HIS A 94 10.46 15.60 -1.58
N LYS A 95 9.43 16.42 -1.70
CA LYS A 95 9.58 17.84 -2.07
C LYS A 95 10.41 18.60 -1.04
N TYR A 96 10.20 18.32 0.23
CA TYR A 96 10.95 18.96 1.31
C TYR A 96 12.43 18.62 1.23
N GLN A 97 12.76 17.37 1.00
CA GLN A 97 14.13 16.90 0.83
C GLN A 97 14.80 17.52 -0.38
N GLU A 98 14.10 17.64 -1.49
CA GLU A 98 14.62 18.31 -2.69
C GLU A 98 14.98 19.78 -2.43
N LYS A 99 14.10 20.49 -1.72
CA LYS A 99 14.37 21.89 -1.37
C LYS A 99 15.60 22.05 -0.47
N MET A 100 15.78 21.15 0.47
CA MET A 100 16.95 21.15 1.34
C MET A 100 18.25 20.90 0.58
N VAL A 101 18.21 20.02 -0.40
CA VAL A 101 19.38 19.69 -1.21
C VAL A 101 19.77 20.85 -2.14
N SER A 102 18.80 21.62 -2.60
CA SER A 102 19.06 22.73 -3.53
C SER A 102 19.50 24.02 -2.84
N MET A 103 19.50 24.04 -1.53
CA MET A 103 20.02 25.18 -0.76
C MET A 103 21.45 24.94 -0.32
#